data_9dde0b168a266f44815c7eddeaae44cd
#
_entry.id   9dde0b168a266f44815c7eddeaae44cd
#
_cell.length_a   1.000
_cell.length_b   1.000
_cell.length_c   1.000
_cell.angle_alpha   90.00
_cell.angle_beta   90.00
_cell.angle_gamma   90.00
#
_symmetry.space_group_name_H-M   'P 1'
#
loop_
_entity.id
_entity.type
_entity.pdbx_description
1 polymer ?
#
loop_
_entity_poly.entity_id
_entity_poly.type
_entity_poly.pdbx_seq_one_letter_code
_entity_poly.pdbx_strand_id
1 'polypeptide(L)'
;FFVDFKEYISYLFLAESILQNELEIVVVTDHNTTKGVEKLQKAVSILKANNRNYKYHPHILYGVEISAADKLHIVGIFDDNKKEVVNKWLDENLLSTEEGSYQHSLTIMNFFNENKILNYIAHFNTSNIFTKKAQLSGAYKKSLFSPTQIKFMGVNKAEVIPGLFNKLLR
;
A
#
# COMPACT_ATOMS: atom_id res chain seq x y z
N PHE A 1 20.40 8.55 2.63
CA PHE A 1 19.52 7.79 1.75
C PHE A 1 19.07 6.50 2.42
N PHE A 2 19.99 5.63 2.83
CA PHE A 2 19.72 4.49 3.71
C PHE A 2 19.99 4.89 5.16
N VAL A 3 19.13 4.44 6.10
CA VAL A 3 19.25 4.82 7.52
C VAL A 3 20.46 4.13 8.14
N ASP A 4 20.66 2.84 7.81
CA ASP A 4 21.79 2.07 8.29
C ASP A 4 22.27 1.02 7.28
N PHE A 5 23.33 0.30 7.63
CA PHE A 5 23.92 -0.73 6.78
C PHE A 5 22.99 -1.95 6.63
N LYS A 6 22.20 -2.29 7.65
CA LYS A 6 21.26 -3.43 7.59
C LYS A 6 20.15 -3.13 6.58
N GLU A 7 19.59 -1.92 6.63
CA GLU A 7 18.59 -1.46 5.68
C GLU A 7 19.15 -1.52 4.25
N TYR A 8 20.35 -1.00 4.04
CA TYR A 8 21.01 -1.04 2.73
C TYR A 8 21.14 -2.46 2.17
N ILE A 9 21.65 -3.40 2.97
CA ILE A 9 21.80 -4.79 2.56
C ILE A 9 20.43 -5.44 2.28
N SER A 10 19.41 -5.16 3.08
CA SER A 10 18.06 -5.69 2.87
C SER A 10 17.48 -5.27 1.52
N TYR A 11 17.65 -4.01 1.14
CA TYR A 11 17.22 -3.53 -0.18
C TYR A 11 18.03 -4.14 -1.33
N LEU A 12 19.34 -4.40 -1.15
CA LEU A 12 20.13 -5.11 -2.16
C LEU A 12 19.64 -6.55 -2.37
N PHE A 13 19.37 -7.31 -1.30
CA PHE A 13 18.79 -8.65 -1.43
C PHE A 13 17.42 -8.66 -2.09
N LEU A 14 16.57 -7.69 -1.74
CA LEU A 14 15.25 -7.54 -2.37
C LEU A 14 15.41 -7.24 -3.87
N ALA A 15 16.27 -6.29 -4.22
CA ALA A 15 16.54 -5.93 -5.60
C ALA A 15 17.13 -7.10 -6.41
N GLU A 16 18.04 -7.87 -5.82
CA GLU A 16 18.60 -9.06 -6.43
C GLU A 16 17.51 -10.11 -6.71
N SER A 17 16.65 -10.39 -5.73
CA SER A 17 15.52 -11.30 -5.90
C SER A 17 14.58 -10.86 -7.03
N ILE A 18 14.27 -9.58 -7.12
CA ILE A 18 13.44 -8.99 -8.19
C ILE A 18 14.09 -9.22 -9.56
N LEU A 19 15.38 -8.93 -9.67
CA LEU A 19 16.12 -9.07 -10.93
C LEU A 19 16.31 -10.53 -11.36
N GLN A 20 16.57 -11.43 -10.41
CA GLN A 20 16.71 -12.87 -10.68
C GLN A 20 15.41 -13.53 -11.09
N ASN A 21 14.28 -13.08 -10.55
CA ASN A 21 12.95 -13.62 -10.90
C ASN A 21 12.30 -12.85 -12.06
N GLU A 22 12.99 -11.90 -12.68
CA GLU A 22 12.52 -11.13 -13.85
C GLU A 22 11.13 -10.50 -13.63
N LEU A 23 10.88 -9.95 -12.43
CA LEU A 23 9.60 -9.34 -12.10
C LEU A 23 9.39 -8.07 -12.92
N GLU A 24 8.33 -8.03 -13.73
CA GLU A 24 8.04 -6.91 -14.64
C GLU A 24 7.54 -5.67 -13.90
N ILE A 25 6.67 -5.89 -12.90
CA ILE A 25 6.07 -4.82 -12.12
C ILE A 25 6.26 -5.13 -10.64
N VAL A 26 6.75 -4.16 -9.90
CA VAL A 26 6.93 -4.24 -8.45
C VAL A 26 6.28 -3.03 -7.80
N VAL A 27 5.50 -3.25 -6.76
CA VAL A 27 4.91 -2.18 -5.96
C VAL A 27 5.48 -2.25 -4.55
N VAL A 28 5.97 -1.13 -4.04
CA VAL A 28 6.43 -1.01 -2.66
C VAL A 28 5.34 -0.29 -1.87
N THR A 29 4.83 -0.93 -0.80
CA THR A 29 3.74 -0.43 0.03
C THR A 29 4.15 -0.36 1.49
N ASP A 30 5.08 0.55 1.80
CA ASP A 30 5.50 0.76 3.19
C ASP A 30 4.38 1.41 4.01
N HIS A 31 4.38 1.15 5.32
CA HIS A 31 3.42 1.76 6.23
C HIS A 31 3.66 3.26 6.38
N ASN A 32 2.64 4.05 6.03
CA ASN A 32 2.57 5.50 6.24
C ASN A 32 3.73 6.29 5.60
N THR A 33 4.42 5.74 4.59
CA THR A 33 5.53 6.40 3.89
C THR A 33 5.71 5.84 2.47
N THR A 34 6.28 6.63 1.59
CA THR A 34 6.63 6.24 0.22
C THR A 34 8.14 6.05 0.01
N LYS A 35 8.95 6.22 1.07
CA LYS A 35 10.41 6.31 0.97
C LYS A 35 11.11 5.02 0.52
N GLY A 36 10.48 3.86 0.74
CA GLY A 36 11.05 2.57 0.34
C GLY A 36 11.20 2.38 -1.16
N VAL A 37 10.34 3.01 -1.95
CA VAL A 37 10.39 2.95 -3.42
C VAL A 37 11.73 3.45 -3.95
N GLU A 38 12.17 4.63 -3.51
CA GLU A 38 13.44 5.23 -3.95
C GLU A 38 14.65 4.41 -3.52
N LYS A 39 14.57 3.80 -2.32
CA LYS A 39 15.62 2.92 -1.81
C LYS A 39 15.74 1.67 -2.68
N LEU A 40 14.61 1.07 -3.06
CA LEU A 40 14.59 -0.09 -3.95
C LEU A 40 15.09 0.26 -5.36
N GLN A 41 14.64 1.36 -5.95
CA GLN A 41 15.11 1.86 -7.23
C GLN A 41 16.63 2.08 -7.22
N LYS A 42 17.16 2.64 -6.13
CA LYS A 42 18.61 2.83 -5.96
C LYS A 42 19.35 1.51 -5.87
N ALA A 43 18.84 0.54 -5.11
CA ALA A 43 19.43 -0.79 -4.97
C ALA A 43 19.46 -1.53 -6.32
N VAL A 44 18.35 -1.50 -7.08
CA VAL A 44 18.29 -2.07 -8.44
C VAL A 44 19.34 -1.42 -9.34
N SER A 45 19.47 -0.10 -9.31
CA SER A 45 20.46 0.64 -10.12
C SER A 45 21.90 0.25 -9.77
N ILE A 46 22.20 0.06 -8.49
CA ILE A 46 23.55 -0.36 -8.02
C ILE A 46 23.86 -1.76 -8.53
N LEU A 47 22.94 -2.73 -8.39
CA LEU A 47 23.15 -4.10 -8.85
C LEU A 47 23.35 -4.17 -10.36
N LYS A 48 22.54 -3.44 -11.13
CA LYS A 48 22.67 -3.38 -12.59
C LYS A 48 23.99 -2.72 -13.05
N ALA A 49 24.45 -1.71 -12.34
CA ALA A 49 25.75 -1.07 -12.66
C ALA A 49 26.92 -2.05 -12.42
N ASN A 50 26.82 -2.90 -11.40
CA ASN A 50 27.87 -3.85 -11.02
C ASN A 50 27.79 -5.19 -11.77
N ASN A 51 26.62 -5.54 -12.32
CA ASN A 51 26.42 -6.81 -13.05
C ASN A 51 25.67 -6.58 -14.36
N ARG A 52 26.40 -6.58 -15.46
CA ARG A 52 25.85 -6.39 -16.83
C ARG A 52 24.95 -7.52 -17.32
N ASN A 53 24.90 -8.66 -16.62
CA ASN A 53 24.02 -9.77 -16.97
C ASN A 53 22.55 -9.48 -16.68
N TYR A 54 22.26 -8.53 -15.78
CA TYR A 54 20.89 -8.08 -15.52
C TYR A 54 20.38 -7.20 -16.67
N LYS A 55 19.90 -7.79 -17.73
CA LYS A 55 19.34 -7.09 -18.91
C LYS A 55 17.97 -6.49 -18.62
N TYR A 56 17.22 -7.13 -17.73
CA TYR A 56 15.86 -6.78 -17.36
C TYR A 56 15.79 -5.50 -16.49
N HIS A 57 14.74 -4.72 -16.63
CA HIS A 57 14.52 -3.51 -15.82
C HIS A 57 13.09 -3.48 -15.26
N PRO A 58 12.89 -3.77 -13.97
CA PRO A 58 11.57 -3.78 -13.37
C PRO A 58 10.96 -2.38 -13.37
N HIS A 59 9.66 -2.29 -13.64
CA HIS A 59 8.88 -1.09 -13.39
C HIS A 59 8.46 -1.05 -11.93
N ILE A 60 9.08 -0.15 -11.15
CA ILE A 60 8.83 -0.02 -9.72
C ILE A 60 7.84 1.12 -9.49
N LEU A 61 6.60 0.77 -9.14
CA LEU A 61 5.53 1.70 -8.81
C LEU A 61 5.61 2.14 -7.36
N TYR A 62 5.15 3.36 -7.12
CA TYR A 62 4.91 3.85 -5.77
C TYR A 62 3.67 3.22 -5.17
N GLY A 63 3.75 2.93 -3.89
CA GLY A 63 2.64 2.54 -3.06
C GLY A 63 2.80 3.08 -1.65
N VAL A 64 1.71 3.06 -0.92
CA VAL A 64 1.69 3.37 0.51
C VAL A 64 0.56 2.60 1.17
N GLU A 65 0.81 2.02 2.33
CA GLU A 65 -0.23 1.44 3.18
C GLU A 65 -0.50 2.38 4.36
N ILE A 66 -1.63 3.09 4.31
CA ILE A 66 -1.99 4.08 5.34
C ILE A 66 -2.81 3.41 6.44
N SER A 67 -2.32 3.50 7.67
CA SER A 67 -3.04 3.08 8.87
C SER A 67 -4.07 4.16 9.24
N ALA A 68 -5.36 3.88 9.02
CA ALA A 68 -6.44 4.82 9.28
C ALA A 68 -6.85 4.87 10.76
N ALA A 69 -7.49 5.97 11.20
CA ALA A 69 -7.98 6.14 12.57
C ALA A 69 -8.97 5.06 13.02
N ASP A 70 -9.77 4.52 12.09
CA ASP A 70 -10.72 3.43 12.33
C ASP A 70 -10.09 2.02 12.26
N LYS A 71 -8.75 1.95 12.31
CA LYS A 71 -7.95 0.72 12.35
C LYS A 71 -8.02 -0.14 11.09
N LEU A 72 -8.40 0.44 9.97
CA LEU A 72 -8.23 -0.17 8.67
C LEU A 72 -6.92 0.28 8.03
N HIS A 73 -6.39 -0.55 7.15
CA HIS A 73 -5.24 -0.19 6.34
C HIS A 73 -5.68 -0.01 4.89
N ILE A 74 -5.40 1.16 4.34
CA ILE A 74 -5.75 1.51 2.97
C ILE A 74 -4.48 1.59 2.14
N VAL A 75 -4.39 0.76 1.13
CA VAL A 75 -3.27 0.80 0.18
C VAL A 75 -3.63 1.70 -0.99
N GLY A 76 -2.72 2.60 -1.33
CA GLY A 76 -2.73 3.36 -2.58
C GLY A 76 -1.57 2.94 -3.47
N ILE A 77 -1.80 2.78 -4.78
CA ILE A 77 -0.78 2.45 -5.78
C ILE A 77 -0.82 3.50 -6.89
N PHE A 78 0.32 4.07 -7.24
CA PHE A 78 0.40 5.20 -8.15
C PHE A 78 1.76 5.32 -8.85
N ASP A 79 1.78 6.07 -9.95
CA ASP A 79 2.99 6.44 -10.65
C ASP A 79 3.72 7.63 -10.00
N ASP A 80 4.97 7.86 -10.37
CA ASP A 80 5.83 8.93 -9.87
C ASP A 80 5.18 10.33 -9.95
N ASN A 81 4.37 10.58 -10.97
CA ASN A 81 3.64 11.85 -11.15
C ASN A 81 2.63 12.19 -10.05
N LYS A 82 2.30 11.23 -9.17
CA LYS A 82 1.43 11.42 -8.01
C LYS A 82 2.18 11.49 -6.69
N LYS A 83 3.48 11.26 -6.69
CA LYS A 83 4.33 11.21 -5.49
C LYS A 83 4.20 12.47 -4.63
N GLU A 84 4.31 13.64 -5.24
CA GLU A 84 4.26 14.91 -4.52
C GLU A 84 2.91 15.14 -3.83
N VAL A 85 1.81 14.86 -4.53
CA VAL A 85 0.47 15.04 -3.96
C VAL A 85 0.19 14.06 -2.84
N VAL A 86 0.70 12.82 -2.94
CA VAL A 86 0.56 11.81 -1.88
C VAL A 86 1.44 12.18 -0.69
N ASN A 87 2.70 12.54 -0.89
CA ASN A 87 3.60 12.93 0.20
C ASN A 87 3.07 14.15 0.95
N LYS A 88 2.59 15.17 0.24
CA LYS A 88 1.94 16.32 0.86
C LYS A 88 0.75 15.91 1.72
N TRP A 89 -0.11 15.02 1.22
CA TRP A 89 -1.24 14.52 1.98
C TRP A 89 -0.79 13.76 3.24
N LEU A 90 0.25 12.93 3.14
CA LEU A 90 0.82 12.21 4.29
C LEU A 90 1.36 13.18 5.34
N ASP A 91 2.14 14.19 4.92
CA ASP A 91 2.69 15.21 5.83
C ASP A 91 1.61 15.99 6.58
N GLU A 92 0.47 16.24 5.94
CA GLU A 92 -0.66 16.98 6.52
C GLU A 92 -1.59 16.11 7.38
N ASN A 93 -1.64 14.79 7.17
CA ASN A 93 -2.69 13.91 7.73
C ASN A 93 -2.17 12.74 8.57
N LEU A 94 -0.86 12.56 8.70
CA LEU A 94 -0.29 11.59 9.64
C LEU A 94 -0.03 12.24 11.00
N LEU A 95 -0.22 11.46 12.07
CA LEU A 95 0.31 11.77 13.40
C LEU A 95 1.82 11.50 13.42
N SER A 96 2.18 10.30 12.96
CA SER A 96 3.57 9.86 12.69
C SER A 96 3.52 8.66 11.74
N THR A 97 4.70 8.23 11.26
CA THR A 97 4.81 6.98 10.47
C THR A 97 4.44 5.74 11.28
N GLU A 98 4.61 5.76 12.60
CA GLU A 98 4.31 4.64 13.49
C GLU A 98 2.84 4.62 13.92
N GLU A 99 2.25 5.79 14.20
CA GLU A 99 0.88 5.91 14.70
C GLU A 99 -0.16 5.89 13.58
N GLY A 100 0.21 6.32 12.38
CA GLY A 100 -0.66 6.40 11.22
C GLY A 100 -1.42 7.71 11.12
N SER A 101 -2.55 7.69 10.42
CA SER A 101 -3.38 8.85 10.13
C SER A 101 -4.47 9.06 11.18
N TYR A 102 -4.76 10.33 11.49
CA TYR A 102 -5.97 10.71 12.23
C TYR A 102 -7.24 10.72 11.36
N GLN A 103 -7.08 10.50 10.05
CA GLN A 103 -8.20 10.41 9.13
C GLN A 103 -8.82 9.00 9.12
N HIS A 104 -10.13 8.92 8.90
CA HIS A 104 -10.83 7.67 8.71
C HIS A 104 -10.63 7.10 7.29
N SER A 105 -10.78 5.81 7.14
CA SER A 105 -10.61 5.07 5.88
C SER A 105 -11.35 5.71 4.70
N LEU A 106 -12.60 6.14 4.90
CA LEU A 106 -13.39 6.73 3.83
C LEU A 106 -12.78 8.04 3.30
N THR A 107 -12.21 8.87 4.18
CA THR A 107 -11.51 10.10 3.80
C THR A 107 -10.26 9.77 2.97
N ILE A 108 -9.49 8.77 3.41
CA ILE A 108 -8.29 8.32 2.68
C ILE A 108 -8.66 7.78 1.30
N MET A 109 -9.71 6.96 1.21
CA MET A 109 -10.17 6.41 -0.07
C MET A 109 -10.72 7.49 -1.00
N ASN A 110 -11.44 8.48 -0.47
CA ASN A 110 -11.88 9.64 -1.25
C ASN A 110 -10.70 10.41 -1.84
N PHE A 111 -9.68 10.71 -1.02
CA PHE A 111 -8.45 11.34 -1.49
C PHE A 111 -7.82 10.55 -2.65
N PHE A 112 -7.69 9.24 -2.52
CA PHE A 112 -7.13 8.40 -3.58
C PHE A 112 -7.99 8.40 -4.84
N ASN A 113 -9.32 8.30 -4.69
CA ASN A 113 -10.26 8.30 -5.82
C ASN A 113 -10.25 9.64 -6.58
N GLU A 114 -10.26 10.77 -5.88
CA GLU A 114 -10.19 12.12 -6.45
C GLU A 114 -8.89 12.33 -7.25
N ASN A 115 -7.79 11.75 -6.78
CA ASN A 115 -6.50 11.79 -7.43
C ASN A 115 -6.28 10.68 -8.47
N LYS A 116 -7.30 9.84 -8.74
CA LYS A 116 -7.25 8.70 -9.68
C LYS A 116 -6.14 7.69 -9.31
N ILE A 117 -5.93 7.49 -8.03
CA ILE A 117 -5.00 6.53 -7.45
C ILE A 117 -5.74 5.21 -7.23
N LEU A 118 -5.16 4.10 -7.73
CA LEU A 118 -5.67 2.77 -7.44
C LEU A 118 -5.58 2.51 -5.93
N ASN A 119 -6.70 2.11 -5.32
CA ASN A 119 -6.70 1.87 -3.88
C ASN A 119 -7.56 0.67 -3.48
N TYR A 120 -7.23 0.08 -2.34
CA TYR A 120 -7.96 -1.02 -1.76
C TYR A 120 -7.73 -1.14 -0.25
N ILE A 121 -8.63 -1.88 0.43
CA ILE A 121 -8.44 -2.23 1.84
C ILE A 121 -7.49 -3.42 1.93
N ALA A 122 -6.37 -3.25 2.63
CA ALA A 122 -5.38 -4.31 2.84
C ALA A 122 -5.94 -5.43 3.73
N HIS A 123 -5.41 -6.65 3.54
CA HIS A 123 -5.72 -7.85 4.34
C HIS A 123 -7.16 -7.88 4.91
N PHE A 124 -8.12 -7.61 4.06
CA PHE A 124 -9.53 -7.40 4.36
C PHE A 124 -10.14 -8.48 5.27
N ASN A 125 -9.75 -9.74 5.08
CA ASN A 125 -10.24 -10.89 5.84
C ASN A 125 -9.71 -10.97 7.27
N THR A 126 -8.58 -10.31 7.57
CA THR A 126 -7.99 -10.22 8.92
C THR A 126 -8.21 -8.86 9.55
N SER A 127 -8.66 -7.87 8.76
CA SER A 127 -9.00 -6.55 9.27
C SER A 127 -10.16 -6.65 10.26
N ASN A 128 -10.14 -5.79 11.26
CA ASN A 128 -11.15 -5.76 12.31
C ASN A 128 -12.54 -5.31 11.82
N ILE A 129 -12.77 -5.15 10.51
CA ILE A 129 -14.03 -4.68 9.91
C ILE A 129 -15.24 -5.46 10.40
N PHE A 130 -15.09 -6.77 10.61
CA PHE A 130 -16.16 -7.66 11.05
C PHE A 130 -16.12 -7.95 12.55
N THR A 131 -15.21 -7.34 13.29
CA THR A 131 -15.08 -7.52 14.73
C THR A 131 -15.66 -6.33 15.49
N LYS A 132 -16.04 -6.55 16.75
CA LYS A 132 -16.49 -5.45 17.64
C LYS A 132 -15.41 -4.36 17.84
N LYS A 133 -14.15 -4.66 17.56
CA LYS A 133 -13.03 -3.72 17.72
C LYS A 133 -13.04 -2.60 16.67
N ALA A 134 -13.61 -2.84 15.48
CA ALA A 134 -13.65 -1.82 14.43
C ALA A 134 -14.67 -0.71 14.69
N GLN A 135 -15.65 -0.92 15.58
CA GLN A 135 -16.71 0.03 15.95
C GLN A 135 -17.37 0.78 14.77
N LEU A 136 -17.36 0.19 13.56
CA LEU A 136 -17.92 0.81 12.39
C LEU A 136 -19.45 0.74 12.46
N SER A 137 -20.13 1.89 12.41
CA SER A 137 -21.59 1.91 12.31
C SER A 137 -22.08 1.28 11.01
N GLY A 138 -23.35 0.77 11.01
CA GLY A 138 -23.92 0.19 9.80
C GLY A 138 -23.98 1.17 8.62
N ALA A 139 -24.27 2.45 8.88
CA ALA A 139 -24.28 3.49 7.86
C ALA A 139 -22.87 3.75 7.30
N TYR A 140 -21.85 3.83 8.15
CA TYR A 140 -20.46 4.00 7.72
C TYR A 140 -19.97 2.81 6.89
N LYS A 141 -20.29 1.57 7.33
CA LYS A 141 -19.98 0.37 6.54
C LYS A 141 -20.59 0.43 5.14
N LYS A 142 -21.88 0.82 5.03
CA LYS A 142 -22.53 0.94 3.72
C LYS A 142 -21.84 1.98 2.83
N SER A 143 -21.40 3.11 3.37
CA SER A 143 -20.64 4.10 2.61
C SER A 143 -19.26 3.57 2.19
N LEU A 144 -18.53 2.95 3.11
CA LEU A 144 -17.21 2.39 2.84
C LEU A 144 -17.25 1.29 1.77
N PHE A 145 -18.26 0.41 1.82
CA PHE A 145 -18.42 -0.71 0.90
C PHE A 145 -19.30 -0.41 -0.32
N SER A 146 -19.57 0.86 -0.60
CA SER A 146 -20.28 1.20 -1.82
C SER A 146 -19.44 0.85 -3.06
N PRO A 147 -20.07 0.45 -4.19
CA PRO A 147 -19.35 0.13 -5.44
C PRO A 147 -18.54 1.31 -5.99
N THR A 148 -18.86 2.52 -5.58
CA THR A 148 -18.11 3.74 -5.96
C THR A 148 -16.80 3.88 -5.19
N GLN A 149 -16.70 3.30 -4.00
CA GLN A 149 -15.52 3.39 -3.12
C GLN A 149 -14.60 2.18 -3.29
N ILE A 150 -15.13 0.96 -3.18
CA ILE A 150 -14.34 -0.25 -3.23
C ILE A 150 -14.44 -0.89 -4.61
N LYS A 151 -13.34 -0.87 -5.35
CA LYS A 151 -13.17 -1.61 -6.60
C LYS A 151 -12.39 -2.91 -6.40
N PHE A 152 -11.53 -2.96 -5.39
CA PHE A 152 -10.62 -4.07 -5.10
C PHE A 152 -10.52 -4.31 -3.60
N MET A 153 -10.27 -5.56 -3.22
CA MET A 153 -10.03 -5.98 -1.85
C MET A 153 -8.85 -6.94 -1.80
N GLY A 154 -7.90 -6.67 -0.92
CA GLY A 154 -6.80 -7.59 -0.64
C GLY A 154 -7.23 -8.68 0.34
N VAL A 155 -7.11 -9.94 -0.04
CA VAL A 155 -7.36 -11.10 0.82
C VAL A 155 -6.10 -11.95 0.97
N ASN A 156 -5.86 -12.44 2.19
CA ASN A 156 -4.67 -13.26 2.46
C ASN A 156 -4.81 -14.69 1.94
N LYS A 157 -6.05 -15.17 1.77
CA LYS A 157 -6.36 -16.55 1.30
C LYS A 157 -7.60 -16.53 0.44
N ALA A 158 -7.52 -17.16 -0.73
CA ALA A 158 -8.64 -17.25 -1.66
C ALA A 158 -9.88 -17.96 -1.08
N GLU A 159 -9.67 -18.94 -0.19
CA GLU A 159 -10.73 -19.73 0.43
C GLU A 159 -11.69 -18.90 1.30
N VAL A 160 -11.31 -17.72 1.73
CA VAL A 160 -12.18 -16.83 2.53
C VAL A 160 -13.14 -15.98 1.69
N ILE A 161 -12.95 -15.91 0.37
CA ILE A 161 -13.73 -15.05 -0.53
C ILE A 161 -15.24 -15.36 -0.44
N PRO A 162 -15.72 -16.63 -0.50
CA PRO A 162 -17.15 -16.92 -0.40
C PRO A 162 -17.78 -16.45 0.92
N GLY A 163 -17.04 -16.60 2.02
CA GLY A 163 -17.49 -16.15 3.34
C GLY A 163 -17.58 -14.62 3.47
N LEU A 164 -16.69 -13.89 2.78
CA LEU A 164 -16.71 -12.42 2.73
C LEU A 164 -17.93 -11.90 1.96
N PHE A 165 -18.23 -12.46 0.80
CA PHE A 165 -19.42 -12.08 0.02
C PHE A 165 -20.69 -12.21 0.84
N ASN A 166 -20.89 -13.33 1.56
CA ASN A 166 -22.04 -13.54 2.42
C ASN A 166 -22.15 -12.53 3.57
N LYS A 167 -21.02 -11.99 4.06
CA LYS A 167 -21.00 -10.97 5.11
C LYS A 167 -21.26 -9.55 4.58
N LEU A 168 -20.89 -9.28 3.34
CA LEU A 168 -21.09 -7.97 2.70
C LEU A 168 -22.54 -7.76 2.24
N LEU A 169 -23.25 -8.85 1.92
CA LEU A 169 -24.63 -8.81 1.45
C LEU A 169 -25.67 -8.74 2.60
N ARG A 170 -25.25 -8.86 3.86
CA ARG A 170 -26.09 -8.70 5.07
C ARG A 170 -25.90 -7.33 5.69
#